data_7011791e53cd10f6acac10e8ec74e362
#
_entry.id   7011791e53cd10f6acac10e8ec74e362
#
_cell.length_a   1.000
_cell.length_b   1.000
_cell.length_c   1.000
_cell.angle_alpha   90.00
_cell.angle_beta   90.00
_cell.angle_gamma   90.00
#
_symmetry.space_group_name_H-M   'P 1'
#
loop_
_entity.id
_entity.type
_entity.pdbx_description
1 polymer ?
#
loop_
_entity_poly.entity_id
_entity_poly.type
_entity_poly.pdbx_seq_one_letter_code
_entity_poly.pdbx_strand_id
1 'polypeptide(L)'
;MLLTILLIVLGLFATLMIIALMLPGKYHVEKHAIIKKSVETVLNNVADLNQYSKWNPWQQSDPGAKGTITGEPNTIGHRYAWQGKKVGEGQLTIREIDNHHVHFNLEFFKPFKSKASDDWQFEEWGEGETKVTWSNNGPLPLPIARLMGPMIVKGLNKQFEEGLDNLRKLCEEA
;
A
#
# COMPACT_ATOMS: atom_id res chain seq x y z
N MET A 1 -15.88 -26.87 36.28
CA MET A 1 -14.85 -26.93 35.25
C MET A 1 -15.26 -26.20 33.95
N LEU A 2 -16.39 -26.57 33.30
CA LEU A 2 -16.86 -25.92 32.05
C LEU A 2 -17.18 -24.43 32.26
N LEU A 3 -17.88 -24.06 33.31
CA LEU A 3 -18.19 -22.67 33.66
C LEU A 3 -16.92 -21.84 33.92
N THR A 4 -15.95 -22.40 34.59
CA THR A 4 -14.67 -21.71 34.87
C THR A 4 -13.90 -21.42 33.58
N ILE A 5 -13.86 -22.37 32.64
CA ILE A 5 -13.25 -22.20 31.33
C ILE A 5 -13.99 -21.10 30.54
N LEU A 6 -15.32 -21.12 30.54
CA LEU A 6 -16.15 -20.12 29.86
C LEU A 6 -15.86 -18.71 30.41
N LEU A 7 -15.82 -18.55 31.73
CA LEU A 7 -15.51 -17.25 32.37
C LEU A 7 -14.10 -16.74 32.02
N ILE A 8 -13.11 -17.63 31.95
CA ILE A 8 -11.74 -17.26 31.55
C ILE A 8 -11.74 -16.79 30.08
N VAL A 9 -12.42 -17.51 29.18
CA VAL A 9 -12.50 -17.12 27.75
C VAL A 9 -13.20 -15.77 27.57
N LEU A 10 -14.31 -15.57 28.29
CA LEU A 10 -15.02 -14.27 28.26
C LEU A 10 -14.17 -13.13 28.83
N GLY A 11 -13.44 -13.35 29.92
CA GLY A 11 -12.53 -12.37 30.49
C GLY A 11 -11.40 -12.02 29.53
N LEU A 12 -10.79 -13.02 28.88
CA LEU A 12 -9.76 -12.78 27.88
C LEU A 12 -10.30 -12.00 26.67
N PHE A 13 -11.46 -12.37 26.17
CA PHE A 13 -12.11 -11.65 25.06
C PHE A 13 -12.43 -10.20 25.43
N ALA A 14 -12.98 -9.96 26.61
CA ALA A 14 -13.25 -8.59 27.09
C ALA A 14 -11.95 -7.77 27.20
N THR A 15 -10.88 -8.35 27.72
CA THR A 15 -9.57 -7.70 27.80
C THR A 15 -9.03 -7.33 26.42
N LEU A 16 -9.08 -8.25 25.45
CA LEU A 16 -8.67 -7.97 24.08
C LEU A 16 -9.52 -6.88 23.41
N MET A 17 -10.81 -6.86 23.66
CA MET A 17 -11.71 -5.81 23.17
C MET A 17 -11.35 -4.44 23.76
N ILE A 18 -11.08 -4.36 25.05
CA ILE A 18 -10.66 -3.11 25.72
C ILE A 18 -9.34 -2.62 25.10
N ILE A 19 -8.36 -3.49 24.93
CA ILE A 19 -7.08 -3.15 24.28
C ILE A 19 -7.34 -2.65 22.86
N ALA A 20 -8.15 -3.35 22.07
CA ALA A 20 -8.47 -2.94 20.70
C ALA A 20 -9.17 -1.57 20.63
N LEU A 21 -9.98 -1.21 21.61
CA LEU A 21 -10.64 0.10 21.68
C LEU A 21 -9.65 1.24 21.97
N MET A 22 -8.55 0.96 22.67
CA MET A 22 -7.49 1.95 22.94
C MET A 22 -6.52 2.15 21.78
N LEU A 23 -6.46 1.22 20.84
CA LEU A 23 -5.57 1.28 19.68
C LEU A 23 -6.14 2.18 18.57
N PRO A 24 -5.27 2.79 17.72
CA PRO A 24 -5.70 3.61 16.60
C PRO A 24 -6.64 2.88 15.65
N GLY A 25 -7.71 3.57 15.21
CA GLY A 25 -8.67 3.02 14.23
C GLY A 25 -8.26 3.19 12.77
N LYS A 26 -7.11 3.84 12.53
CA LYS A 26 -6.52 4.08 11.20
C LYS A 26 -5.02 3.94 11.29
N TYR A 27 -4.39 3.60 10.18
CA TYR A 27 -2.94 3.67 10.03
C TYR A 27 -2.57 4.73 9.00
N HIS A 28 -1.35 5.22 9.13
CA HIS A 28 -0.65 6.05 8.16
C HIS A 28 0.77 5.51 8.04
N VAL A 29 1.22 5.31 6.81
CA VAL A 29 2.61 4.95 6.48
C VAL A 29 3.09 5.89 5.41
N GLU A 30 4.28 6.46 5.59
CA GLU A 30 4.92 7.35 4.64
C GLU A 30 6.40 7.05 4.54
N LYS A 31 6.92 7.05 3.32
CA LYS A 31 8.35 6.91 3.00
C LYS A 31 8.71 7.83 1.84
N HIS A 32 9.95 8.22 1.78
CA HIS A 32 10.48 9.03 0.69
C HIS A 32 11.82 8.48 0.18
N ALA A 33 12.12 8.80 -1.06
CA ALA A 33 13.40 8.52 -1.70
C ALA A 33 13.79 9.68 -2.63
N ILE A 34 15.08 9.84 -2.87
CA ILE A 34 15.61 10.73 -3.91
C ILE A 34 16.01 9.85 -5.09
N ILE A 35 15.54 10.19 -6.28
CA ILE A 35 15.79 9.48 -7.54
C ILE A 35 16.43 10.45 -8.51
N LYS A 36 17.57 10.06 -9.12
CA LYS A 36 18.34 10.89 -10.05
C LYS A 36 17.75 10.87 -11.46
N LYS A 37 16.51 11.33 -11.56
CA LYS A 37 15.75 11.52 -12.81
C LYS A 37 14.76 12.65 -12.60
N SER A 38 14.29 13.22 -13.72
CA SER A 38 13.25 14.26 -13.70
C SER A 38 11.94 13.79 -13.11
N VAL A 39 11.15 14.71 -12.56
CA VAL A 39 9.79 14.46 -12.03
C VAL A 39 8.94 13.70 -13.06
N GLU A 40 8.94 14.13 -14.33
CA GLU A 40 8.17 13.49 -15.39
C GLU A 40 8.54 12.00 -15.55
N THR A 41 9.84 11.68 -15.56
CA THR A 41 10.30 10.29 -15.70
C THR A 41 9.85 9.42 -14.52
N VAL A 42 9.98 9.90 -13.30
CA VAL A 42 9.64 9.14 -12.10
C VAL A 42 8.13 8.98 -11.99
N LEU A 43 7.37 10.05 -12.20
CA LEU A 43 5.91 10.04 -12.19
C LEU A 43 5.36 9.04 -13.22
N ASN A 44 5.89 9.05 -14.45
CA ASN A 44 5.47 8.13 -15.50
C ASN A 44 5.70 6.65 -15.12
N ASN A 45 6.80 6.33 -14.42
CA ASN A 45 7.02 4.96 -13.93
C ASN A 45 6.06 4.55 -12.81
N VAL A 46 5.49 5.49 -12.07
CA VAL A 46 4.50 5.23 -11.04
C VAL A 46 3.09 5.17 -11.62
N ALA A 47 2.74 6.13 -12.48
CA ALA A 47 1.39 6.29 -13.02
C ALA A 47 1.09 5.35 -14.19
N ASP A 48 2.09 4.90 -14.95
CA ASP A 48 1.93 3.81 -15.90
C ASP A 48 1.97 2.45 -15.18
N LEU A 49 0.80 1.91 -14.87
CA LEU A 49 0.67 0.63 -14.17
C LEU A 49 1.20 -0.57 -14.98
N ASN A 50 1.55 -0.41 -16.27
CA ASN A 50 2.30 -1.44 -17.00
C ASN A 50 3.74 -1.56 -16.49
N GLN A 51 4.29 -0.51 -15.88
CA GLN A 51 5.61 -0.55 -15.22
C GLN A 51 5.54 -1.12 -13.81
N TYR A 52 4.35 -1.12 -13.18
CA TYR A 52 4.14 -1.47 -11.77
C TYR A 52 4.73 -2.82 -11.37
N SER A 53 4.58 -3.83 -12.21
CA SER A 53 5.12 -5.17 -11.94
C SER A 53 6.66 -5.22 -11.88
N LYS A 54 7.37 -4.23 -12.43
CA LYS A 54 8.84 -4.19 -12.48
C LYS A 54 9.44 -3.76 -11.14
N TRP A 55 8.74 -2.92 -10.37
CA TRP A 55 9.25 -2.38 -9.11
C TRP A 55 8.39 -2.74 -7.89
N ASN A 56 7.15 -3.16 -8.07
CA ASN A 56 6.22 -3.52 -7.01
C ASN A 56 6.73 -4.65 -6.10
N PRO A 57 6.93 -4.44 -4.80
CA PRO A 57 7.48 -5.44 -3.89
C PRO A 57 6.54 -6.62 -3.65
N TRP A 58 5.23 -6.42 -3.80
CA TRP A 58 4.25 -7.50 -3.61
C TRP A 58 4.29 -8.56 -4.71
N GLN A 59 4.72 -8.21 -5.92
CA GLN A 59 4.91 -9.16 -7.01
C GLN A 59 5.97 -10.21 -6.66
N GLN A 60 7.01 -9.82 -5.93
CA GLN A 60 8.06 -10.73 -5.46
C GLN A 60 7.55 -11.66 -4.35
N SER A 61 6.63 -11.18 -3.51
CA SER A 61 6.06 -11.97 -2.41
C SER A 61 5.12 -13.07 -2.88
N ASP A 62 4.43 -12.87 -4.02
CA ASP A 62 3.51 -13.84 -4.63
C ASP A 62 3.71 -13.90 -6.16
N PRO A 63 4.78 -14.57 -6.63
CA PRO A 63 5.09 -14.65 -8.07
C PRO A 63 4.00 -15.31 -8.92
N GLY A 64 3.11 -16.06 -8.28
CA GLY A 64 1.95 -16.69 -8.94
C GLY A 64 0.70 -15.80 -9.01
N ALA A 65 0.74 -14.60 -8.47
CA ALA A 65 -0.36 -13.65 -8.56
C ALA A 65 -0.58 -13.22 -10.00
N LYS A 66 -1.85 -13.19 -10.41
CA LYS A 66 -2.26 -12.71 -11.75
C LYS A 66 -2.60 -11.24 -11.64
N GLY A 67 -1.99 -10.42 -12.51
CA GLY A 67 -2.30 -9.01 -12.68
C GLY A 67 -3.09 -8.76 -13.96
N THR A 68 -4.04 -7.86 -13.92
CA THR A 68 -4.78 -7.37 -15.10
C THR A 68 -4.77 -5.86 -15.11
N ILE A 69 -4.32 -5.25 -16.20
CA ILE A 69 -4.25 -3.81 -16.38
C ILE A 69 -5.34 -3.38 -17.36
N THR A 70 -6.02 -2.28 -17.05
CA THR A 70 -7.07 -1.70 -17.89
C THR A 70 -7.02 -0.17 -17.86
N GLY A 71 -7.51 0.47 -18.90
CA GLY A 71 -7.44 1.93 -19.07
C GLY A 71 -6.14 2.39 -19.70
N GLU A 72 -6.09 3.67 -20.07
CA GLU A 72 -4.92 4.29 -20.70
C GLU A 72 -3.87 4.67 -19.64
N PRO A 73 -2.57 4.45 -19.88
CA PRO A 73 -1.50 4.86 -18.97
C PRO A 73 -1.58 6.35 -18.60
N ASN A 74 -1.18 6.67 -17.37
CA ASN A 74 -1.11 8.06 -16.87
C ASN A 74 -2.45 8.83 -16.93
N THR A 75 -3.58 8.13 -16.89
CA THR A 75 -4.91 8.76 -16.91
C THR A 75 -5.79 8.32 -15.75
N ILE A 76 -6.76 9.14 -15.39
CA ILE A 76 -7.79 8.79 -14.41
C ILE A 76 -8.54 7.55 -14.89
N GLY A 77 -8.68 6.56 -14.00
CA GLY A 77 -9.31 5.27 -14.29
C GLY A 77 -8.34 4.19 -14.78
N HIS A 78 -7.06 4.52 -15.05
CA HIS A 78 -6.03 3.49 -15.27
C HIS A 78 -5.91 2.60 -14.03
N ARG A 79 -5.98 1.28 -14.21
CA ARG A 79 -6.21 0.34 -13.12
C ARG A 79 -5.37 -0.93 -13.27
N TYR A 80 -4.80 -1.36 -12.16
CA TYR A 80 -4.20 -2.67 -11.96
C TYR A 80 -5.04 -3.47 -10.97
N ALA A 81 -5.59 -4.60 -11.38
CA ALA A 81 -6.28 -5.56 -10.53
C ALA A 81 -5.40 -6.80 -10.34
N TRP A 82 -5.37 -7.36 -9.13
CA TRP A 82 -4.58 -8.56 -8.82
C TRP A 82 -5.41 -9.63 -8.15
N GLN A 83 -4.97 -10.88 -8.36
CA GLN A 83 -5.48 -12.06 -7.68
C GLN A 83 -4.34 -13.01 -7.37
N GLY A 84 -4.09 -13.26 -6.09
CA GLY A 84 -3.02 -14.14 -5.63
C GLY A 84 -3.38 -14.90 -4.36
N LYS A 85 -2.56 -15.91 -4.03
CA LYS A 85 -2.76 -16.73 -2.83
C LYS A 85 -2.30 -16.03 -1.56
N LYS A 86 -1.18 -15.29 -1.64
CA LYS A 86 -0.60 -14.55 -0.51
C LYS A 86 -1.07 -13.11 -0.47
N VAL A 87 -1.12 -12.44 -1.60
CA VAL A 87 -1.53 -11.03 -1.73
C VAL A 87 -3.04 -10.82 -1.77
N GLY A 88 -3.84 -11.88 -1.79
CA GLY A 88 -5.29 -11.81 -1.86
C GLY A 88 -5.80 -11.28 -3.20
N GLU A 89 -6.92 -10.57 -3.15
CA GLU A 89 -7.54 -9.95 -4.34
C GLU A 89 -7.80 -8.47 -4.07
N GLY A 90 -7.54 -7.63 -5.06
CA GLY A 90 -7.78 -6.20 -4.96
C GLY A 90 -7.52 -5.46 -6.26
N GLN A 91 -7.59 -4.15 -6.18
CA GLN A 91 -7.29 -3.26 -7.30
C GLN A 91 -6.70 -1.93 -6.83
N LEU A 92 -5.87 -1.35 -7.67
CA LEU A 92 -5.31 -0.01 -7.57
C LEU A 92 -5.81 0.77 -8.79
N THR A 93 -6.41 1.95 -8.58
CA THR A 93 -6.98 2.75 -9.67
C THR A 93 -6.58 4.21 -9.50
N ILE A 94 -6.05 4.84 -10.54
CA ILE A 94 -5.77 6.28 -10.54
C ILE A 94 -7.11 7.03 -10.40
N ARG A 95 -7.21 7.81 -9.33
CA ARG A 95 -8.35 8.70 -9.07
C ARG A 95 -8.07 10.13 -9.48
N GLU A 96 -6.88 10.61 -9.18
CA GLU A 96 -6.44 11.98 -9.49
C GLU A 96 -4.96 11.89 -9.91
N ILE A 97 -4.59 12.71 -10.88
CA ILE A 97 -3.22 12.83 -11.38
C ILE A 97 -2.97 14.24 -11.90
N ASP A 98 -1.84 14.80 -11.53
CA ASP A 98 -1.28 16.03 -12.10
C ASP A 98 0.24 15.89 -12.27
N ASN A 99 0.95 16.98 -12.59
CA ASN A 99 2.39 16.93 -12.85
C ASN A 99 3.26 16.61 -11.61
N HIS A 100 2.68 16.65 -10.40
CA HIS A 100 3.39 16.47 -9.13
C HIS A 100 2.75 15.47 -8.20
N HIS A 101 1.54 14.99 -8.51
CA HIS A 101 0.79 14.09 -7.64
C HIS A 101 0.11 12.98 -8.43
N VAL A 102 0.07 11.80 -7.83
CA VAL A 102 -0.79 10.69 -8.26
C VAL A 102 -1.51 10.16 -7.03
N HIS A 103 -2.83 10.17 -7.08
CA HIS A 103 -3.68 9.61 -6.05
C HIS A 103 -4.35 8.35 -6.56
N PHE A 104 -4.15 7.24 -5.86
CA PHE A 104 -4.80 5.98 -6.16
C PHE A 104 -5.86 5.62 -5.11
N ASN A 105 -6.97 5.10 -5.57
CA ASN A 105 -7.86 4.29 -4.74
C ASN A 105 -7.32 2.87 -4.69
N LEU A 106 -7.06 2.38 -3.49
CA LEU A 106 -6.63 1.01 -3.21
C LEU A 106 -7.81 0.26 -2.58
N GLU A 107 -8.27 -0.80 -3.24
CA GLU A 107 -9.39 -1.61 -2.78
C GLU A 107 -8.97 -3.06 -2.64
N PHE A 108 -9.21 -3.64 -1.47
CA PHE A 108 -9.02 -5.05 -1.20
C PHE A 108 -10.38 -5.76 -1.20
N PHE A 109 -10.46 -6.93 -1.84
CA PHE A 109 -11.66 -7.77 -1.90
C PHE A 109 -11.51 -9.04 -1.07
N LYS A 110 -10.28 -9.61 -1.01
CA LYS A 110 -9.93 -10.78 -0.21
C LYS A 110 -8.57 -10.60 0.45
N PRO A 111 -8.37 -11.18 1.65
CA PRO A 111 -9.32 -11.97 2.45
C PRO A 111 -10.42 -11.13 3.09
N PHE A 112 -10.22 -9.82 3.28
CA PHE A 112 -11.19 -8.91 3.90
C PHE A 112 -11.39 -7.69 3.01
N LYS A 113 -12.64 -7.25 2.88
CA LYS A 113 -12.97 -6.03 2.15
C LYS A 113 -12.45 -4.81 2.92
N SER A 114 -11.64 -4.01 2.26
CA SER A 114 -11.11 -2.75 2.80
C SER A 114 -10.81 -1.77 1.68
N LYS A 115 -10.74 -0.49 2.01
CA LYS A 115 -10.31 0.59 1.11
C LYS A 115 -9.23 1.40 1.80
N ALA A 116 -8.25 1.84 1.03
CA ALA A 116 -7.18 2.71 1.47
C ALA A 116 -6.93 3.80 0.41
N SER A 117 -6.33 4.90 0.80
CA SER A 117 -5.71 5.84 -0.14
C SER A 117 -4.24 5.51 -0.30
N ASP A 118 -3.74 5.67 -1.49
CA ASP A 118 -2.33 5.49 -1.82
C ASP A 118 -1.90 6.73 -2.61
N ASP A 119 -1.06 7.55 -2.00
CA ASP A 119 -0.77 8.91 -2.46
C ASP A 119 0.72 9.03 -2.77
N TRP A 120 1.03 9.62 -3.92
CA TRP A 120 2.37 9.88 -4.39
C TRP A 120 2.57 11.35 -4.67
N GLN A 121 3.65 11.91 -4.12
CA GLN A 121 4.06 13.28 -4.33
C GLN A 121 5.47 13.32 -4.91
N PHE A 122 5.67 14.17 -5.93
CA PHE A 122 6.92 14.31 -6.65
C PHE A 122 7.37 15.77 -6.60
N GLU A 123 8.55 16.01 -6.03
CA GLU A 123 9.13 17.33 -5.85
C GLU A 123 10.48 17.38 -6.55
N GLU A 124 10.78 18.47 -7.30
CA GLU A 124 12.12 18.71 -7.79
C GLU A 124 13.12 18.84 -6.62
N TRP A 125 14.22 18.11 -6.67
CA TRP A 125 15.21 18.02 -5.59
C TRP A 125 16.63 18.24 -6.09
N GLY A 126 16.95 19.43 -6.56
CA GLY A 126 18.23 19.72 -7.22
C GLY A 126 18.19 19.47 -8.73
N GLU A 127 19.35 19.50 -9.36
CA GLU A 127 19.44 19.43 -10.82
C GLU A 127 19.22 17.99 -11.32
N GLY A 128 18.05 17.75 -11.92
CA GLY A 128 17.70 16.45 -12.50
C GLY A 128 17.39 15.35 -11.49
N GLU A 129 17.08 15.71 -10.24
CA GLU A 129 16.67 14.79 -9.18
C GLU A 129 15.24 15.04 -8.74
N THR A 130 14.58 14.00 -8.30
CA THR A 130 13.21 14.03 -7.77
C THR A 130 13.16 13.43 -6.38
N LYS A 131 12.59 14.16 -5.43
CA LYS A 131 12.15 13.61 -4.15
C LYS A 131 10.76 13.04 -4.34
N VAL A 132 10.64 11.74 -4.14
CA VAL A 132 9.38 11.00 -4.19
C VAL A 132 8.93 10.72 -2.77
N THR A 133 7.70 11.07 -2.45
CA THR A 133 7.04 10.69 -1.19
C THR A 133 5.87 9.77 -1.51
N TRP A 134 5.88 8.60 -0.91
CA TRP A 134 4.82 7.60 -1.01
C TRP A 134 4.13 7.44 0.33
N SER A 135 2.84 7.73 0.41
CA SER A 135 2.05 7.56 1.61
C SER A 135 0.82 6.68 1.39
N ASN A 136 0.41 5.98 2.43
CA ASN A 136 -0.78 5.15 2.40
C ASN A 136 -1.55 5.27 3.72
N ASN A 137 -2.86 5.40 3.61
CA ASN A 137 -3.76 5.57 4.74
C ASN A 137 -4.92 4.59 4.62
N GLY A 138 -5.22 3.90 5.70
CA GLY A 138 -6.33 2.96 5.69
C GLY A 138 -6.97 2.76 7.07
N PRO A 139 -8.19 2.20 7.10
CA PRO A 139 -8.87 1.87 8.35
C PRO A 139 -8.30 0.61 8.98
N LEU A 140 -8.36 0.56 10.31
CA LEU A 140 -8.12 -0.62 11.13
C LEU A 140 -9.41 -0.95 11.88
N PRO A 141 -10.36 -1.71 11.27
CA PRO A 141 -11.60 -2.07 11.91
C PRO A 141 -11.39 -2.97 13.13
N LEU A 142 -12.29 -2.82 14.12
CA LEU A 142 -12.32 -3.62 15.36
C LEU A 142 -12.69 -5.07 15.08
N PRO A 143 -12.21 -5.97 15.95
CA PRO A 143 -11.09 -5.83 16.90
C PRO A 143 -9.75 -6.21 16.27
N ILE A 144 -9.78 -7.14 15.31
CA ILE A 144 -8.60 -7.87 14.82
C ILE A 144 -7.62 -6.92 14.12
N ALA A 145 -8.10 -6.08 13.19
CA ALA A 145 -7.21 -5.20 12.45
C ALA A 145 -6.50 -4.18 13.35
N ARG A 146 -7.15 -3.70 14.41
CA ARG A 146 -6.50 -2.82 15.39
C ARG A 146 -5.42 -3.52 16.18
N LEU A 147 -5.68 -4.74 16.65
CA LEU A 147 -4.70 -5.55 17.37
C LEU A 147 -3.49 -5.88 16.48
N MET A 148 -3.72 -6.09 15.18
CA MET A 148 -2.67 -6.34 14.20
C MET A 148 -2.02 -5.06 13.65
N GLY A 149 -2.55 -3.89 13.96
CA GLY A 149 -2.11 -2.59 13.42
C GLY A 149 -0.59 -2.38 13.45
N PRO A 150 0.10 -2.57 14.58
CA PRO A 150 1.56 -2.43 14.65
C PRO A 150 2.32 -3.35 13.69
N MET A 151 1.84 -4.58 13.50
CA MET A 151 2.44 -5.55 12.57
C MET A 151 2.18 -5.14 11.11
N ILE A 152 0.96 -4.67 10.80
CA ILE A 152 0.59 -4.16 9.47
C ILE A 152 1.48 -2.97 9.11
N VAL A 153 1.58 -1.97 10.00
CA VAL A 153 2.41 -0.77 9.80
C VAL A 153 3.89 -1.14 9.60
N LYS A 154 4.42 -2.05 10.41
CA LYS A 154 5.81 -2.52 10.27
C LYS A 154 6.04 -3.22 8.92
N GLY A 155 5.09 -4.04 8.48
CA GLY A 155 5.14 -4.72 7.19
C GLY A 155 5.10 -3.73 6.02
N LEU A 156 4.17 -2.78 6.05
CA LEU A 156 4.04 -1.74 5.02
C LEU A 156 5.28 -0.86 4.93
N ASN A 157 5.85 -0.43 6.08
CA ASN A 157 7.10 0.36 6.08
C ASN A 157 8.23 -0.35 5.34
N LYS A 158 8.42 -1.65 5.58
CA LYS A 158 9.44 -2.45 4.90
C LYS A 158 9.17 -2.55 3.38
N GLN A 159 7.91 -2.81 3.01
CA GLN A 159 7.53 -2.93 1.61
C GLN A 159 7.66 -1.61 0.86
N PHE A 160 7.38 -0.48 1.51
CA PHE A 160 7.54 0.85 0.92
C PHE A 160 9.02 1.19 0.68
N GLU A 161 9.90 0.87 1.65
CA GLU A 161 11.35 1.01 1.48
C GLU A 161 11.85 0.17 0.30
N GLU A 162 11.44 -1.09 0.23
CA GLU A 162 11.81 -2.00 -0.87
C GLU A 162 11.24 -1.52 -2.22
N GLY A 163 9.98 -1.08 -2.26
CA GLY A 163 9.34 -0.56 -3.47
C GLY A 163 10.01 0.71 -4.00
N LEU A 164 10.35 1.67 -3.11
CA LEU A 164 11.05 2.88 -3.49
C LEU A 164 12.48 2.59 -3.97
N ASP A 165 13.18 1.65 -3.37
CA ASP A 165 14.50 1.21 -3.83
C ASP A 165 14.43 0.55 -5.22
N ASN A 166 13.42 -0.27 -5.46
CA ASN A 166 13.20 -0.89 -6.77
C ASN A 166 12.82 0.15 -7.84
N LEU A 167 11.94 1.10 -7.50
CA LEU A 167 11.57 2.21 -8.38
C LEU A 167 12.79 3.07 -8.74
N ARG A 168 13.63 3.39 -7.75
CA ARG A 168 14.87 4.13 -7.98
C ARG A 168 15.78 3.40 -8.98
N LYS A 169 16.03 2.11 -8.79
CA LYS A 169 16.83 1.30 -9.70
C LYS A 169 16.24 1.28 -11.11
N LEU A 170 14.92 1.03 -11.22
CA LEU A 170 14.23 1.05 -12.50
C LEU A 170 14.41 2.39 -13.23
N CYS A 171 14.26 3.51 -12.53
CA CYS A 171 14.38 4.83 -13.12
C CYS A 171 15.84 5.18 -13.51
N GLU A 172 16.82 4.83 -12.67
CA GLU A 172 18.20 5.24 -12.86
C GLU A 172 18.97 4.33 -13.85
N GLU A 173 18.55 3.08 -14.04
CA GLU A 173 19.13 2.11 -14.97
C GLU A 173 18.54 2.20 -16.40
N ALA A 174 17.44 2.93 -16.57
CA ALA A 174 16.76 3.15 -17.86
C ALA A 174 17.40 4.36 -18.64
#